data_f465e7493f7443090df9b72e12c3a6a6
#
_entry.id   f465e7493f7443090df9b72e12c3a6a6
#
_cell.length_a   1.000
_cell.length_b   1.000
_cell.length_c   1.000
_cell.angle_alpha   90.00
_cell.angle_beta   90.00
_cell.angle_gamma   90.00
#
_symmetry.space_group_name_H-M   'P 1'
#
loop_
_entity.id
_entity.type
_entity.pdbx_description
1 polymer ?
#
loop_
_entity_poly.entity_id
_entity_poly.type
_entity_poly.pdbx_seq_one_letter_code
_entity_poly.pdbx_strand_id
1 'polypeptide(L)'
;MNASLGEKSVSFEPKALLQQDGAFDTILYEGNLVTNVFNRLVRSCFYTLQKHCNGVYPAGTVTEPVKARSDQVILEYERLISQFAFDKLFELLNLYLRDANKDWSRRAKSEDPAEIRQLLIDMFHIVRVAAALFHPIVPDGCEMIREYLHIDERLWDWQ
;
A
#
# COMPACT_ATOMS: atom_id res chain seq x y z
N MET A 1 9.11 -5.22 30.69
CA MET A 1 9.02 -6.70 30.56
C MET A 1 9.67 -7.03 29.23
N ASN A 2 10.92 -7.42 29.23
CA ASN A 2 11.46 -8.15 28.10
C ASN A 2 10.67 -9.44 28.05
N ALA A 3 9.59 -9.42 27.28
CA ALA A 3 8.92 -10.63 26.94
C ALA A 3 10.01 -11.51 26.38
N SER A 4 10.31 -12.47 27.13
CA SER A 4 11.15 -13.58 26.88
C SER A 4 10.82 -14.21 25.52
N LEU A 5 11.33 -13.60 24.51
CA LEU A 5 11.82 -14.36 23.39
C LEU A 5 13.12 -15.06 23.83
N GLY A 6 13.08 -15.68 25.04
CA GLY A 6 14.24 -16.23 25.68
C GLY A 6 15.43 -15.29 25.61
N GLU A 7 16.46 -15.47 26.31
CA GLU A 7 17.69 -14.67 26.40
C GLU A 7 18.37 -14.30 25.03
N LYS A 8 17.67 -14.41 23.93
CA LYS A 8 18.12 -13.96 22.61
C LYS A 8 17.59 -12.54 22.40
N SER A 9 18.37 -11.56 22.89
CA SER A 9 18.33 -10.25 22.30
C SER A 9 18.53 -10.46 20.80
N VAL A 10 17.51 -10.21 20.00
CA VAL A 10 17.67 -10.14 18.55
C VAL A 10 18.48 -8.89 18.27
N SER A 11 19.80 -9.05 18.33
CA SER A 11 20.71 -8.09 17.73
C SER A 11 20.36 -8.07 16.24
N PHE A 12 19.93 -6.93 15.76
CA PHE A 12 19.68 -6.70 14.36
C PHE A 12 21.03 -6.71 13.61
N GLU A 13 21.52 -7.89 13.29
CA GLU A 13 22.52 -8.08 12.24
C GLU A 13 21.84 -8.75 11.04
N PRO A 14 21.23 -7.93 10.15
CA PRO A 14 20.38 -8.45 9.08
C PRO A 14 21.10 -9.46 8.17
N LYS A 15 22.40 -9.28 7.95
CA LYS A 15 23.17 -10.10 7.00
C LYS A 15 23.50 -11.50 7.51
N ALA A 16 23.70 -11.68 8.80
CA ALA A 16 24.05 -12.98 9.37
C ALA A 16 22.82 -13.89 9.49
N LEU A 17 21.63 -13.31 9.70
CA LEU A 17 20.38 -14.03 9.81
C LEU A 17 19.79 -14.39 8.44
N LEU A 18 20.03 -13.57 7.40
CA LEU A 18 19.59 -13.81 6.02
C LEU A 18 20.20 -15.07 5.39
N GLN A 19 21.30 -15.56 5.93
CA GLN A 19 21.97 -16.76 5.40
C GLN A 19 21.48 -18.09 6.01
N GLN A 20 20.64 -18.04 7.03
CA GLN A 20 20.29 -19.26 7.80
C GLN A 20 18.84 -19.73 7.68
N ASP A 21 17.90 -18.89 7.19
CA ASP A 21 16.49 -19.30 7.18
C ASP A 21 15.70 -18.55 6.10
N GLY A 22 15.15 -19.28 5.13
CA GLY A 22 14.31 -18.71 4.08
C GLY A 22 13.06 -17.97 4.59
N ALA A 23 12.66 -18.19 5.85
CA ALA A 23 11.61 -17.45 6.52
C ALA A 23 11.97 -15.97 6.75
N PHE A 24 13.25 -15.65 6.92
CA PHE A 24 13.72 -14.28 7.13
C PHE A 24 13.65 -13.45 5.85
N ASP A 25 13.92 -14.06 4.71
CA ASP A 25 13.80 -13.40 3.41
C ASP A 25 12.34 -12.98 3.15
N THR A 26 11.39 -13.80 3.59
CA THR A 26 9.96 -13.51 3.47
C THR A 26 9.56 -12.32 4.34
N ILE A 27 9.95 -12.29 5.62
CA ILE A 27 9.65 -11.18 6.55
C ILE A 27 10.26 -9.87 6.07
N LEU A 28 11.48 -9.89 5.55
CA LEU A 28 12.13 -8.70 4.99
C LEU A 28 11.46 -8.23 3.70
N TYR A 29 11.00 -9.16 2.88
CA TYR A 29 10.25 -8.85 1.67
C TYR A 29 8.92 -8.19 2.00
N GLU A 30 8.17 -8.71 2.94
CA GLU A 30 6.89 -8.17 3.42
C GLU A 30 7.09 -6.81 4.08
N GLY A 31 8.08 -6.67 4.97
CA GLY A 31 8.46 -5.40 5.58
C GLY A 31 8.83 -4.34 4.53
N ASN A 32 9.60 -4.72 3.51
CA ASN A 32 9.96 -3.83 2.41
C ASN A 32 8.74 -3.41 1.58
N LEU A 33 7.79 -4.30 1.36
CA LEU A 33 6.55 -3.98 0.65
C LEU A 33 5.78 -2.86 1.34
N VAL A 34 5.59 -2.96 2.65
CA VAL A 34 4.88 -1.94 3.44
C VAL A 34 5.69 -0.65 3.54
N THR A 35 6.95 -0.73 3.97
CA THR A 35 7.76 0.45 4.33
C THR A 35 8.26 1.22 3.10
N ASN A 36 8.66 0.53 2.04
CA ASN A 36 9.30 1.16 0.90
C ASN A 36 8.41 1.24 -0.35
N VAL A 37 7.48 0.32 -0.53
CA VAL A 37 6.63 0.31 -1.74
C VAL A 37 5.31 1.03 -1.46
N PHE A 38 4.55 0.59 -0.47
CA PHE A 38 3.27 1.19 -0.12
C PHE A 38 3.43 2.60 0.46
N ASN A 39 4.23 2.75 1.49
CA ASN A 39 4.47 4.04 2.15
C ASN A 39 5.06 5.09 1.19
N ARG A 40 5.89 4.67 0.21
CA ARG A 40 6.40 5.57 -0.82
C ARG A 40 5.25 6.17 -1.65
N LEU A 41 4.31 5.35 -2.10
CA LEU A 41 3.14 5.82 -2.86
C LEU A 41 2.30 6.79 -2.03
N VAL A 42 1.96 6.39 -0.79
CA VAL A 42 1.19 7.21 0.17
C VAL A 42 1.83 8.58 0.35
N ARG A 43 3.12 8.62 0.70
CA ARG A 43 3.86 9.88 0.90
C ARG A 43 3.89 10.74 -0.35
N SER A 44 4.08 10.14 -1.52
CA SER A 44 4.09 10.85 -2.80
C SER A 44 2.73 11.51 -3.08
N CYS A 45 1.65 10.78 -2.83
CA CYS A 45 0.29 11.31 -2.99
C CYS A 45 0.03 12.50 -2.06
N PHE A 46 0.29 12.36 -0.76
CA PHE A 46 0.05 13.43 0.21
C PHE A 46 0.94 14.65 -0.02
N TYR A 47 2.22 14.46 -0.34
CA TYR A 47 3.11 15.58 -0.67
C TYR A 47 2.63 16.34 -1.90
N THR A 48 2.24 15.64 -2.95
CA THR A 48 1.76 16.26 -4.20
C THR A 48 0.39 16.92 -4.02
N LEU A 49 -0.50 16.31 -3.21
CA LEU A 49 -1.77 16.91 -2.83
C LEU A 49 -1.55 18.25 -2.11
N GLN A 50 -0.64 18.29 -1.15
CA GLN A 50 -0.31 19.52 -0.42
C GLN A 50 0.25 20.59 -1.36
N LYS A 51 1.16 20.20 -2.26
CA LYS A 51 1.85 21.11 -3.17
C LYS A 51 0.93 21.71 -4.25
N HIS A 52 0.03 20.91 -4.83
CA HIS A 52 -0.76 21.29 -6.01
C HIS A 52 -2.23 21.56 -5.73
N CYS A 53 -2.74 21.06 -4.60
CA CYS A 53 -4.16 21.18 -4.23
C CYS A 53 -4.37 21.75 -2.82
N ASN A 54 -3.34 22.32 -2.19
CA ASN A 54 -3.40 22.89 -0.83
C ASN A 54 -3.99 21.91 0.21
N GLY A 55 -3.70 20.62 0.06
CA GLY A 55 -4.22 19.58 0.95
C GLY A 55 -5.69 19.20 0.72
N VAL A 56 -6.35 19.77 -0.27
CA VAL A 56 -7.74 19.45 -0.58
C VAL A 56 -7.80 18.38 -1.67
N TYR A 57 -8.48 17.28 -1.39
CA TYR A 57 -8.66 16.20 -2.36
C TYR A 57 -9.43 16.71 -3.60
N PRO A 58 -8.89 16.52 -4.82
CA PRO A 58 -9.54 17.01 -6.02
C PRO A 58 -10.82 16.22 -6.33
N ALA A 59 -11.89 16.91 -6.64
CA ALA A 59 -13.11 16.28 -7.11
C ALA A 59 -12.94 15.72 -8.53
N GLY A 60 -13.48 14.53 -8.76
CA GLY A 60 -13.43 13.86 -10.05
C GLY A 60 -13.75 12.38 -9.95
N THR A 61 -13.66 11.69 -11.07
CA THR A 61 -13.88 10.24 -11.18
C THR A 61 -12.57 9.53 -11.46
N VAL A 62 -12.40 8.36 -10.86
CA VAL A 62 -11.28 7.46 -11.14
C VAL A 62 -11.36 7.02 -12.59
N THR A 63 -10.23 6.94 -13.27
CA THR A 63 -10.17 6.45 -14.65
C THR A 63 -10.55 4.98 -14.72
N GLU A 64 -11.24 4.61 -15.80
CA GLU A 64 -11.73 3.23 -15.98
C GLU A 64 -10.62 2.16 -15.91
N PRO A 65 -9.42 2.35 -16.50
CA PRO A 65 -8.34 1.39 -16.37
C PRO A 65 -7.89 1.16 -14.93
N VAL A 66 -7.83 2.22 -14.12
CA VAL A 66 -7.42 2.12 -12.71
C VAL A 66 -8.50 1.41 -11.90
N LYS A 67 -9.77 1.75 -12.13
CA LYS A 67 -10.89 1.09 -11.49
C LYS A 67 -10.92 -0.40 -11.81
N ALA A 68 -10.90 -0.77 -13.10
CA ALA A 68 -10.93 -2.15 -13.54
C ALA A 68 -9.75 -2.96 -12.96
N ARG A 69 -8.55 -2.35 -12.88
CA ARG A 69 -7.39 -3.00 -12.28
C ARG A 69 -7.58 -3.23 -10.78
N SER A 70 -8.15 -2.26 -10.06
CA SER A 70 -8.44 -2.37 -8.63
C SER A 70 -9.47 -3.47 -8.36
N ASP A 71 -10.55 -3.52 -9.16
CA ASP A 71 -11.58 -4.55 -9.05
C ASP A 71 -11.00 -5.97 -9.28
N GLN A 72 -10.11 -6.13 -10.26
CA GLN A 72 -9.39 -7.39 -10.49
C GLN A 72 -8.52 -7.80 -9.30
N VAL A 73 -7.81 -6.84 -8.69
CA VAL A 73 -6.98 -7.11 -7.52
C VAL A 73 -7.82 -7.54 -6.32
N ILE A 74 -8.95 -6.89 -6.08
CA ILE A 74 -9.89 -7.26 -5.01
C ILE A 74 -10.40 -8.69 -5.20
N LEU A 75 -10.89 -9.04 -6.39
CA LEU A 75 -11.37 -10.38 -6.70
C LEU A 75 -10.29 -11.46 -6.53
N GLU A 76 -9.07 -11.17 -6.97
CA GLU A 76 -7.96 -12.11 -6.82
C GLU A 76 -7.52 -12.24 -5.36
N TYR A 77 -7.56 -11.16 -4.60
CA TYR A 77 -7.29 -11.16 -3.16
C TYR A 77 -8.29 -12.06 -2.42
N GLU A 78 -9.59 -11.92 -2.68
CA GLU A 78 -10.65 -12.78 -2.11
C GLU A 78 -10.40 -14.26 -2.44
N ARG A 79 -10.07 -14.54 -3.69
CA ARG A 79 -9.77 -15.90 -4.14
C ARG A 79 -8.57 -16.50 -3.40
N LEU A 80 -7.50 -15.73 -3.24
CA LEU A 80 -6.28 -16.19 -2.56
C LEU A 80 -6.50 -16.40 -1.06
N ILE A 81 -7.26 -15.50 -0.40
CA ILE A 81 -7.65 -15.71 1.01
C ILE A 81 -8.44 -16.98 1.18
N SER A 82 -9.44 -17.23 0.32
CA SER A 82 -10.27 -18.44 0.40
C SER A 82 -9.45 -19.73 0.23
N GLN A 83 -8.28 -19.64 -0.38
CA GLN A 83 -7.34 -20.74 -0.59
C GLN A 83 -6.20 -20.79 0.44
N PHE A 84 -6.16 -19.86 1.41
CA PHE A 84 -5.07 -19.70 2.38
C PHE A 84 -3.68 -19.49 1.74
N ALA A 85 -3.65 -18.93 0.53
CA ALA A 85 -2.43 -18.71 -0.25
C ALA A 85 -1.78 -17.34 0.10
N PHE A 86 -1.35 -17.18 1.35
CA PHE A 86 -0.88 -15.89 1.89
C PHE A 86 0.40 -15.37 1.22
N ASP A 87 1.30 -16.25 0.81
CA ASP A 87 2.50 -15.91 0.03
C ASP A 87 2.14 -15.17 -1.27
N LYS A 88 1.12 -15.66 -1.96
CA LYS A 88 0.60 -15.06 -3.20
C LYS A 88 -0.15 -13.75 -2.98
N LEU A 89 -0.74 -13.54 -1.79
CA LEU A 89 -1.34 -12.26 -1.44
C LEU A 89 -0.29 -11.14 -1.41
N PHE A 90 0.84 -11.38 -0.79
CA PHE A 90 1.92 -10.39 -0.76
C PHE A 90 2.48 -10.11 -2.15
N GLU A 91 2.61 -11.13 -2.99
CA GLU A 91 3.03 -10.97 -4.38
C GLU A 91 2.02 -10.13 -5.17
N LEU A 92 0.72 -10.41 -5.04
CA LEU A 92 -0.35 -9.65 -5.67
C LEU A 92 -0.30 -8.16 -5.28
N LEU A 93 -0.22 -7.88 -3.98
CA LEU A 93 -0.15 -6.52 -3.46
C LEU A 93 1.14 -5.79 -3.88
N ASN A 94 2.26 -6.51 -3.91
CA ASN A 94 3.53 -5.97 -4.38
C ASN A 94 3.48 -5.58 -5.86
N LEU A 95 2.91 -6.41 -6.72
CA LEU A 95 2.75 -6.10 -8.14
C LEU A 95 1.82 -4.89 -8.33
N TYR A 96 0.67 -4.88 -7.65
CA TYR A 96 -0.29 -3.79 -7.72
C TYR A 96 0.33 -2.44 -7.35
N LEU A 97 1.05 -2.38 -6.24
CA LEU A 97 1.68 -1.15 -5.76
C LEU A 97 2.92 -0.74 -6.56
N ARG A 98 3.69 -1.69 -7.09
CA ARG A 98 4.82 -1.37 -7.97
C ARG A 98 4.36 -0.80 -9.29
N ASP A 99 3.29 -1.33 -9.86
CA ASP A 99 2.68 -0.78 -11.07
C ASP A 99 2.17 0.65 -10.82
N ALA A 100 1.53 0.89 -9.69
CA ALA A 100 1.11 2.23 -9.28
C ALA A 100 2.30 3.21 -9.12
N ASN A 101 3.37 2.78 -8.45
CA ASN A 101 4.58 3.60 -8.29
C ASN A 101 5.27 3.89 -9.65
N LYS A 102 5.22 2.94 -10.58
CA LYS A 102 5.74 3.12 -11.94
C LYS A 102 4.90 4.13 -12.73
N ASP A 103 3.58 4.01 -12.66
CA ASP A 103 2.66 4.96 -13.29
C ASP A 103 2.82 6.36 -12.68
N TRP A 104 2.89 6.44 -11.34
CA TRP A 104 3.23 7.68 -10.63
C TRP A 104 4.49 8.33 -11.18
N SER A 105 5.59 7.58 -11.27
CA SER A 105 6.89 8.11 -11.70
C SER A 105 6.89 8.63 -13.14
N ARG A 106 5.98 8.12 -13.96
CA ARG A 106 5.77 8.59 -15.34
C ARG A 106 4.91 9.85 -15.38
N ARG A 107 3.75 9.86 -14.73
CA ARG A 107 2.72 10.90 -14.83
C ARG A 107 3.01 12.11 -13.94
N ALA A 108 3.69 11.93 -12.81
CA ALA A 108 4.01 13.02 -11.87
C ALA A 108 5.02 14.05 -12.44
N LYS A 109 5.55 13.81 -13.64
CA LYS A 109 6.43 14.74 -14.36
C LYS A 109 5.67 15.74 -15.22
N SER A 110 4.35 15.58 -15.35
CA SER A 110 3.53 16.49 -16.12
C SER A 110 3.50 17.87 -15.48
N GLU A 111 3.55 18.90 -16.33
CA GLU A 111 3.34 20.29 -15.94
C GLU A 111 1.86 20.71 -16.04
N ASP A 112 1.00 19.86 -16.60
CA ASP A 112 -0.42 20.13 -16.72
C ASP A 112 -1.14 19.89 -15.37
N PRO A 113 -1.74 20.93 -14.77
CA PRO A 113 -2.50 20.79 -13.52
C PRO A 113 -3.67 19.82 -13.62
N ALA A 114 -4.28 19.65 -14.79
CA ALA A 114 -5.40 18.73 -14.98
C ALA A 114 -4.92 17.28 -14.92
N GLU A 115 -3.77 16.97 -15.53
CA GLU A 115 -3.14 15.66 -15.45
C GLU A 115 -2.69 15.32 -14.03
N ILE A 116 -2.13 16.28 -13.28
CA ILE A 116 -1.75 16.08 -11.87
C ILE A 116 -2.97 15.82 -10.99
N ARG A 117 -4.09 16.54 -11.22
CA ARG A 117 -5.34 16.28 -10.49
C ARG A 117 -5.87 14.88 -10.77
N GLN A 118 -5.91 14.47 -12.04
CA GLN A 118 -6.37 13.13 -12.40
C GLN A 118 -5.44 12.04 -11.84
N LEU A 119 -4.14 12.27 -11.86
CA LEU A 119 -3.17 11.38 -11.22
C LEU A 119 -3.46 11.21 -9.72
N LEU A 120 -3.73 12.29 -9.01
CA LEU A 120 -4.06 12.24 -7.58
C LEU A 120 -5.35 11.46 -7.32
N ILE A 121 -6.40 11.67 -8.14
CA ILE A 121 -7.66 10.93 -8.02
C ILE A 121 -7.41 9.43 -8.18
N ASP A 122 -6.70 9.04 -9.24
CA ASP A 122 -6.38 7.64 -9.54
C ASP A 122 -5.54 7.00 -8.42
N MET A 123 -4.50 7.69 -7.98
CA MET A 123 -3.57 7.13 -6.99
C MET A 123 -4.15 7.06 -5.58
N PHE A 124 -4.96 8.03 -5.17
CA PHE A 124 -5.67 7.92 -3.88
C PHE A 124 -6.72 6.81 -3.89
N HIS A 125 -7.34 6.51 -5.03
CA HIS A 125 -8.17 5.32 -5.16
C HIS A 125 -7.34 4.04 -4.92
N ILE A 126 -6.17 3.92 -5.55
CA ILE A 126 -5.25 2.80 -5.33
C ILE A 126 -4.79 2.72 -3.87
N VAL A 127 -4.43 3.86 -3.25
CA VAL A 127 -4.05 3.92 -1.83
C VAL A 127 -5.19 3.44 -0.93
N ARG A 128 -6.43 3.86 -1.20
CA ARG A 128 -7.61 3.42 -0.44
C ARG A 128 -7.84 1.91 -0.56
N VAL A 129 -7.79 1.37 -1.78
CA VAL A 129 -7.92 -0.07 -2.01
C VAL A 129 -6.79 -0.83 -1.32
N ALA A 130 -5.55 -0.39 -1.51
CA ALA A 130 -4.40 -1.02 -0.85
C ALA A 130 -4.51 -0.96 0.68
N ALA A 131 -4.96 0.15 1.27
CA ALA A 131 -5.17 0.27 2.71
C ALA A 131 -6.19 -0.75 3.21
N ALA A 132 -7.31 -0.94 2.51
CA ALA A 132 -8.31 -1.94 2.86
C ALA A 132 -7.72 -3.37 2.82
N LEU A 133 -6.95 -3.69 1.78
CA LEU A 133 -6.34 -5.02 1.61
C LEU A 133 -5.18 -5.27 2.59
N PHE A 134 -4.47 -4.23 3.04
CA PHE A 134 -3.40 -4.32 4.04
C PHE A 134 -3.90 -4.22 5.48
N HIS A 135 -5.09 -3.74 5.72
CA HIS A 135 -5.61 -3.51 7.08
C HIS A 135 -5.49 -4.74 7.99
N PRO A 136 -5.78 -5.98 7.55
CA PRO A 136 -5.60 -7.17 8.39
C PRO A 136 -4.14 -7.44 8.81
N ILE A 137 -3.18 -6.83 8.11
CA ILE A 137 -1.74 -7.09 8.30
C ILE A 137 -1.06 -5.91 9.03
N VAL A 138 -1.45 -4.68 8.70
CA VAL A 138 -0.84 -3.43 9.20
C VAL A 138 -1.95 -2.47 9.64
N PRO A 139 -2.76 -2.80 10.65
CA PRO A 139 -3.95 -2.03 11.00
C PRO A 139 -3.63 -0.58 11.34
N ASP A 140 -2.65 -0.33 12.19
CA ASP A 140 -2.32 1.03 12.65
C ASP A 140 -1.93 1.96 11.49
N GLY A 141 -1.13 1.46 10.54
CA GLY A 141 -0.73 2.23 9.36
C GLY A 141 -1.90 2.53 8.44
N CYS A 142 -2.82 1.60 8.29
CA CYS A 142 -4.02 1.77 7.47
C CYS A 142 -5.03 2.71 8.13
N GLU A 143 -5.20 2.66 9.46
CA GLU A 143 -6.00 3.61 10.21
C GLU A 143 -5.50 5.04 10.04
N MET A 144 -4.20 5.27 10.14
CA MET A 144 -3.63 6.60 9.89
C MET A 144 -3.97 7.12 8.49
N ILE A 145 -3.90 6.26 7.47
CA ILE A 145 -4.27 6.65 6.10
C ILE A 145 -5.75 7.00 6.02
N ARG A 146 -6.63 6.19 6.61
CA ARG A 146 -8.07 6.42 6.65
C ARG A 146 -8.40 7.77 7.30
N GLU A 147 -7.81 8.04 8.46
CA GLU A 147 -7.98 9.30 9.18
C GLU A 147 -7.51 10.51 8.37
N TYR A 148 -6.34 10.44 7.76
CA TYR A 148 -5.82 11.52 6.91
C TYR A 148 -6.68 11.77 5.66
N LEU A 149 -7.36 10.75 5.15
CA LEU A 149 -8.28 10.87 4.02
C LEU A 149 -9.70 11.23 4.44
N HIS A 150 -9.98 11.33 5.76
CA HIS A 150 -11.32 11.56 6.32
C HIS A 150 -12.37 10.56 5.82
N ILE A 151 -11.96 9.31 5.65
CA ILE A 151 -12.85 8.22 5.22
C ILE A 151 -13.52 7.60 6.46
N ASP A 152 -14.81 7.27 6.33
CA ASP A 152 -15.60 6.59 7.34
C ASP A 152 -15.01 5.21 7.69
N GLU A 153 -15.17 4.75 8.94
CA GLU A 153 -14.70 3.44 9.40
C GLU A 153 -15.30 2.26 8.61
N ARG A 154 -16.46 2.47 7.95
CA ARG A 154 -17.04 1.49 7.03
C ARG A 154 -16.16 1.12 5.85
N LEU A 155 -15.01 1.82 5.66
CA LEU A 155 -13.99 1.38 4.72
C LEU A 155 -13.53 -0.06 4.98
N TRP A 156 -13.58 -0.50 6.23
CA TRP A 156 -13.17 -1.85 6.66
C TRP A 156 -14.27 -2.89 6.57
N ASP A 157 -15.52 -2.47 6.35
CA ASP A 157 -16.65 -3.39 6.20
C ASP A 157 -16.53 -4.10 4.85
N TRP A 158 -16.31 -5.40 4.90
CA TRP A 158 -16.26 -6.24 3.73
C TRP A 158 -17.69 -6.65 3.35
N GLN A 159 -18.24 -6.02 2.31
CA GLN A 159 -19.58 -6.32 1.79
C GLN A 159 -19.51 -7.11 0.50
#